data_9ec48827391d173328589f6b9683c1b5
#
_entry.id   9ec48827391d173328589f6b9683c1b5
#
_cell.length_a   1.000
_cell.length_b   1.000
_cell.length_c   1.000
_cell.angle_alpha   90.00
_cell.angle_beta   90.00
_cell.angle_gamma   90.00
#
_symmetry.space_group_name_H-M   'P 1'
#
loop_
_entity.id
_entity.type
_entity.pdbx_description
1 polymer ?
#
loop_
_entity_poly.entity_id
_entity_poly.type
_entity_poly.pdbx_seq_one_letter_code
_entity_poly.pdbx_strand_id
1 'polypeptide(L)'
;RRGVEPETVRRQLYKLTNIESSFGFNSLALVENKPKLLNLKEFISEFIKFREITVLKRVKYDLKKAEERAHILIGLAAAVENIDTIIKIIKNSKNNDEAKKNILNKKWKIKKSSKLVSIIEKKKNINSYSLTEKQVTAILELKLQKLTAFGISEIETEVNKLAKLIIDLNRILNSKKILNDLIKNELNIIKEKFAIPRRTKII
;
A
#
# COMPACT_ATOMS: atom_id res chain seq x y z
N ARG A 1 -12.10 40.43 -50.36
CA ARG A 1 -12.54 41.14 -51.57
C ARG A 1 -12.54 40.16 -52.76
N ARG A 2 -13.49 40.27 -53.68
CA ARG A 2 -13.52 39.48 -54.91
C ARG A 2 -12.27 39.79 -55.72
N GLY A 3 -11.52 38.78 -56.25
CA GLY A 3 -10.36 38.93 -57.07
C GLY A 3 -9.00 38.85 -56.35
N VAL A 4 -8.97 38.51 -55.06
CA VAL A 4 -7.70 38.28 -54.35
C VAL A 4 -7.47 36.77 -54.28
N GLU A 5 -6.28 36.33 -54.69
CA GLU A 5 -5.88 34.93 -54.61
C GLU A 5 -5.70 34.51 -53.10
N PRO A 6 -6.41 33.48 -52.66
CA PRO A 6 -6.39 33.07 -51.23
C PRO A 6 -4.97 32.73 -50.75
N GLU A 7 -4.13 32.15 -51.59
CA GLU A 7 -2.77 31.76 -51.27
C GLU A 7 -1.86 32.94 -50.98
N THR A 8 -2.03 34.04 -51.73
CA THR A 8 -1.28 35.28 -51.51
C THR A 8 -1.65 35.90 -50.15
N VAL A 9 -2.94 35.90 -49.81
CA VAL A 9 -3.40 36.39 -48.48
C VAL A 9 -2.84 35.51 -47.36
N ARG A 10 -2.87 34.18 -47.52
CA ARG A 10 -2.31 33.23 -46.56
C ARG A 10 -0.82 33.51 -46.30
N ARG A 11 -0.01 33.65 -47.35
CA ARG A 11 1.42 33.98 -47.25
C ARG A 11 1.67 35.31 -46.54
N GLN A 12 0.87 36.32 -46.87
CA GLN A 12 0.96 37.63 -46.17
C GLN A 12 0.60 37.53 -44.72
N LEU A 13 -0.43 36.76 -44.33
CA LEU A 13 -0.81 36.54 -42.95
C LEU A 13 0.33 35.84 -42.17
N TYR A 14 0.94 34.83 -42.70
CA TYR A 14 2.10 34.17 -42.06
C TYR A 14 3.31 35.11 -41.90
N LYS A 15 3.57 35.96 -42.89
CA LYS A 15 4.75 36.85 -42.89
C LYS A 15 4.54 38.10 -42.02
N LEU A 16 3.33 38.66 -41.99
CA LEU A 16 3.02 39.97 -41.40
C LEU A 16 2.31 39.88 -40.07
N THR A 17 1.93 38.71 -39.62
CA THR A 17 1.22 38.51 -38.34
C THR A 17 1.85 37.40 -37.49
N ASN A 18 1.47 37.30 -36.23
CA ASN A 18 1.96 36.25 -35.33
C ASN A 18 1.23 34.90 -35.46
N ILE A 19 0.59 34.64 -36.65
CA ILE A 19 -0.05 33.34 -36.94
C ILE A 19 0.98 32.21 -36.98
N GLU A 20 2.20 32.48 -37.45
CA GLU A 20 3.35 31.61 -37.37
C GLU A 20 4.40 32.25 -36.51
N SER A 21 4.79 31.56 -35.43
CA SER A 21 5.81 32.03 -34.50
C SER A 21 6.66 30.87 -33.99
N SER A 22 7.92 31.15 -33.73
CA SER A 22 8.84 30.20 -33.13
C SER A 22 8.79 30.34 -31.62
N PHE A 23 8.64 29.22 -30.94
CA PHE A 23 8.67 29.16 -29.49
C PHE A 23 9.86 28.31 -29.00
N GLY A 24 10.78 28.94 -28.29
CA GLY A 24 11.90 28.24 -27.65
C GLY A 24 11.42 27.49 -26.39
N PHE A 25 11.58 26.18 -26.38
CA PHE A 25 11.21 25.36 -25.26
C PHE A 25 12.44 24.88 -24.46
N ASN A 26 12.58 25.38 -23.22
CA ASN A 26 13.61 24.95 -22.28
C ASN A 26 12.95 24.12 -21.17
N SER A 27 13.14 22.81 -21.17
CA SER A 27 12.62 21.92 -20.16
C SER A 27 13.58 21.81 -18.98
N LEU A 28 13.46 22.72 -18.02
CA LEU A 28 14.20 22.71 -16.76
C LEU A 28 13.37 22.02 -15.69
N ALA A 29 13.93 20.99 -15.03
CA ALA A 29 13.29 20.30 -13.94
C ALA A 29 14.25 20.05 -12.77
N LEU A 30 13.70 19.83 -11.57
CA LEU A 30 14.48 19.43 -10.41
C LEU A 30 14.57 17.90 -10.38
N VAL A 31 15.79 17.38 -10.54
CA VAL A 31 16.11 15.97 -10.39
C VAL A 31 17.00 15.81 -9.17
N GLU A 32 16.54 15.06 -8.16
CA GLU A 32 17.26 14.90 -6.87
C GLU A 32 17.65 16.25 -6.23
N ASN A 33 16.73 17.21 -6.23
CA ASN A 33 16.90 18.59 -5.73
C ASN A 33 17.93 19.44 -6.49
N LYS A 34 18.37 19.01 -7.67
CA LYS A 34 19.28 19.78 -8.53
C LYS A 34 18.56 20.18 -9.82
N PRO A 35 18.69 21.45 -10.26
CA PRO A 35 18.15 21.89 -11.53
C PRO A 35 18.89 21.19 -12.68
N LYS A 36 18.15 20.59 -13.61
CA LYS A 36 18.70 19.90 -14.78
C LYS A 36 17.86 20.21 -16.02
N LEU A 37 18.54 20.54 -17.10
CA LEU A 37 17.89 20.66 -18.41
C LEU A 37 17.68 19.24 -18.96
N LEU A 38 16.43 18.92 -19.30
CA LEU A 38 16.04 17.58 -19.73
C LEU A 38 15.44 17.62 -21.12
N ASN A 39 15.72 16.61 -21.94
CA ASN A 39 14.94 16.34 -23.13
C ASN A 39 13.66 15.57 -22.77
N LEU A 40 12.73 15.46 -23.73
CA LEU A 40 11.42 14.80 -23.48
C LEU A 40 11.56 13.36 -22.96
N LYS A 41 12.50 12.59 -23.51
CA LYS A 41 12.75 11.20 -23.08
C LYS A 41 13.27 11.13 -21.65
N GLU A 42 14.21 12.00 -21.31
CA GLU A 42 14.76 12.08 -19.96
C GLU A 42 13.69 12.53 -18.94
N PHE A 43 12.85 13.50 -19.33
CA PHE A 43 11.75 13.98 -18.47
C PHE A 43 10.79 12.84 -18.10
N ILE A 44 10.37 12.06 -19.10
CA ILE A 44 9.51 10.89 -18.90
C ILE A 44 10.23 9.84 -18.04
N SER A 45 11.50 9.59 -18.29
CA SER A 45 12.29 8.60 -17.55
C SER A 45 12.44 8.97 -16.08
N GLU A 46 12.72 10.24 -15.77
CA GLU A 46 12.82 10.72 -14.38
C GLU A 46 11.45 10.70 -13.67
N PHE A 47 10.37 11.00 -14.39
CA PHE A 47 9.02 10.85 -13.85
C PHE A 47 8.71 9.40 -13.47
N ILE A 48 9.05 8.43 -14.35
CA ILE A 48 8.84 7.00 -14.06
C ILE A 48 9.65 6.57 -12.84
N LYS A 49 10.94 6.94 -12.75
CA LYS A 49 11.78 6.65 -11.57
C LYS A 49 11.17 7.22 -10.27
N PHE A 50 10.72 8.46 -10.32
CA PHE A 50 10.05 9.09 -9.18
C PHE A 50 8.79 8.31 -8.77
N ARG A 51 7.98 7.88 -9.75
CA ARG A 51 6.79 7.07 -9.47
C ARG A 51 7.14 5.70 -8.89
N GLU A 52 8.15 5.01 -9.42
CA GLU A 52 8.64 3.74 -8.86
C GLU A 52 9.01 3.89 -7.38
N ILE A 53 9.82 4.90 -7.04
CA ILE A 53 10.24 5.17 -5.65
C ILE A 53 9.04 5.47 -4.75
N THR A 54 8.10 6.28 -5.23
CA THR A 54 6.91 6.68 -4.45
C THR A 54 5.99 5.49 -4.19
N VAL A 55 5.72 4.68 -5.21
CA VAL A 55 4.89 3.48 -5.08
C VAL A 55 5.56 2.45 -4.17
N LEU A 56 6.88 2.24 -4.28
CA LEU A 56 7.61 1.35 -3.38
C LEU A 56 7.53 1.82 -1.92
N LYS A 57 7.65 3.11 -1.64
CA LYS A 57 7.49 3.66 -0.28
C LYS A 57 6.09 3.41 0.26
N ARG A 58 5.05 3.64 -0.56
CA ARG A 58 3.65 3.37 -0.21
C ARG A 58 3.45 1.89 0.10
N VAL A 59 3.87 0.99 -0.80
CA VAL A 59 3.72 -0.46 -0.62
C VAL A 59 4.44 -0.96 0.64
N LYS A 60 5.64 -0.43 0.95
CA LYS A 60 6.35 -0.75 2.20
C LYS A 60 5.58 -0.28 3.44
N TYR A 61 4.99 0.90 3.39
CA TYR A 61 4.17 1.43 4.49
C TYR A 61 2.92 0.59 4.70
N ASP A 62 2.21 0.26 3.62
CA ASP A 62 0.99 -0.56 3.68
C ASP A 62 1.30 -1.98 4.17
N LEU A 63 2.44 -2.56 3.74
CA LEU A 63 2.91 -3.86 4.23
C LEU A 63 3.14 -3.82 5.74
N LYS A 64 3.90 -2.84 6.23
CA LYS A 64 4.17 -2.68 7.66
C LYS A 64 2.87 -2.56 8.47
N LYS A 65 1.93 -1.74 8.00
CA LYS A 65 0.62 -1.57 8.63
C LYS A 65 -0.19 -2.87 8.66
N ALA A 66 -0.18 -3.61 7.56
CA ALA A 66 -0.87 -4.89 7.47
C ALA A 66 -0.24 -5.95 8.39
N GLU A 67 1.11 -6.02 8.45
CA GLU A 67 1.84 -6.90 9.34
C GLU A 67 1.58 -6.58 10.83
N GLU A 68 1.61 -5.31 11.22
CA GLU A 68 1.30 -4.87 12.59
C GLU A 68 -0.13 -5.23 13.00
N ARG A 69 -1.11 -5.04 12.11
CA ARG A 69 -2.51 -5.41 12.36
C ARG A 69 -2.68 -6.92 12.44
N ALA A 70 -2.09 -7.65 11.51
CA ALA A 70 -2.13 -9.10 11.47
C ALA A 70 -1.48 -9.72 12.72
N HIS A 71 -0.37 -9.15 13.20
CA HIS A 71 0.29 -9.57 14.44
C HIS A 71 -0.65 -9.48 15.65
N ILE A 72 -1.38 -8.37 15.80
CA ILE A 72 -2.38 -8.23 16.88
C ILE A 72 -3.49 -9.26 16.74
N LEU A 73 -4.04 -9.45 15.54
CA LEU A 73 -5.13 -10.38 15.30
C LEU A 73 -4.74 -11.84 15.56
N ILE A 74 -3.50 -12.23 15.24
CA ILE A 74 -2.97 -13.56 15.59
C ILE A 74 -2.98 -13.75 17.11
N GLY A 75 -2.55 -12.75 17.86
CA GLY A 75 -2.61 -12.80 19.33
C GLY A 75 -4.03 -12.97 19.84
N LEU A 76 -4.99 -12.24 19.27
CA LEU A 76 -6.41 -12.37 19.60
C LEU A 76 -6.97 -13.75 19.24
N ALA A 77 -6.62 -14.30 18.07
CA ALA A 77 -7.02 -15.65 17.67
C ALA A 77 -6.45 -16.71 18.64
N ALA A 78 -5.18 -16.60 19.01
CA ALA A 78 -4.55 -17.48 20.01
C ALA A 78 -5.23 -17.36 21.39
N ALA A 79 -5.64 -16.16 21.79
CA ALA A 79 -6.35 -15.91 23.02
C ALA A 79 -7.74 -16.58 23.03
N VAL A 80 -8.47 -16.48 21.92
CA VAL A 80 -9.78 -17.09 21.78
C VAL A 80 -9.69 -18.62 21.82
N GLU A 81 -8.69 -19.23 21.20
CA GLU A 81 -8.46 -20.69 21.30
C GLU A 81 -8.18 -21.16 22.74
N ASN A 82 -7.72 -20.27 23.61
CA ASN A 82 -7.33 -20.56 25.01
C ASN A 82 -8.11 -19.73 26.03
N ILE A 83 -9.32 -19.29 25.69
CA ILE A 83 -10.05 -18.26 26.44
C ILE A 83 -10.31 -18.62 27.91
N ASP A 84 -10.66 -19.88 28.19
CA ASP A 84 -10.92 -20.33 29.57
C ASP A 84 -9.69 -20.19 30.46
N THR A 85 -8.52 -20.45 29.89
CA THR A 85 -7.24 -20.31 30.64
C THR A 85 -6.91 -18.84 30.88
N ILE A 86 -7.16 -17.97 29.90
CA ILE A 86 -6.93 -16.52 30.02
C ILE A 86 -7.87 -15.93 31.06
N ILE A 87 -9.15 -16.27 31.05
CA ILE A 87 -10.12 -15.83 32.07
C ILE A 87 -9.71 -16.28 33.47
N LYS A 88 -9.23 -17.52 33.64
CA LYS A 88 -8.71 -18.01 34.92
C LYS A 88 -7.52 -17.18 35.42
N ILE A 89 -6.58 -16.86 34.52
CA ILE A 89 -5.41 -16.02 34.86
C ILE A 89 -5.85 -14.63 35.28
N ILE A 90 -6.75 -13.99 34.52
CA ILE A 90 -7.25 -12.64 34.85
C ILE A 90 -7.97 -12.62 36.18
N LYS A 91 -8.85 -13.60 36.46
CA LYS A 91 -9.58 -13.68 37.74
C LYS A 91 -8.68 -13.93 38.93
N ASN A 92 -7.57 -14.63 38.76
CA ASN A 92 -6.63 -14.96 39.85
C ASN A 92 -5.53 -13.90 40.05
N SER A 93 -5.45 -12.88 39.19
CA SER A 93 -4.48 -11.80 39.30
C SER A 93 -5.04 -10.64 40.11
N LYS A 94 -4.19 -10.05 40.98
CA LYS A 94 -4.59 -8.92 41.83
C LYS A 94 -4.75 -7.60 41.10
N ASN A 95 -4.03 -7.43 39.99
CA ASN A 95 -4.06 -6.24 39.14
C ASN A 95 -3.76 -6.56 37.68
N ASN A 96 -3.95 -5.57 36.80
CA ASN A 96 -3.72 -5.70 35.37
C ASN A 96 -2.27 -6.04 35.00
N ASP A 97 -1.30 -5.50 35.77
CA ASP A 97 0.13 -5.73 35.49
C ASP A 97 0.54 -7.16 35.79
N GLU A 98 -0.01 -7.74 36.86
CA GLU A 98 0.19 -9.14 37.21
C GLU A 98 -0.45 -10.07 36.18
N ALA A 99 -1.66 -9.77 35.74
CA ALA A 99 -2.32 -10.50 34.65
C ALA A 99 -1.50 -10.45 33.35
N LYS A 100 -0.99 -9.27 32.99
CA LYS A 100 -0.13 -9.07 31.84
C LYS A 100 1.13 -9.93 31.90
N LYS A 101 1.84 -9.93 33.04
CA LYS A 101 3.05 -10.74 33.24
C LYS A 101 2.77 -12.24 33.14
N ASN A 102 1.67 -12.70 33.77
CA ASN A 102 1.29 -14.11 33.78
C ASN A 102 0.92 -14.62 32.38
N ILE A 103 0.26 -13.79 31.57
CA ILE A 103 -0.09 -14.12 30.18
C ILE A 103 1.16 -14.14 29.28
N LEU A 104 2.09 -13.19 29.46
CA LEU A 104 3.34 -13.11 28.71
C LEU A 104 4.26 -14.32 28.93
N ASN A 105 4.40 -14.75 30.19
CA ASN A 105 5.32 -15.82 30.58
C ASN A 105 4.82 -17.22 30.17
N LYS A 106 3.57 -17.32 29.74
CA LYS A 106 2.97 -18.61 29.36
C LYS A 106 3.11 -18.90 27.89
N LYS A 107 3.42 -20.16 27.54
CA LYS A 107 3.37 -20.66 26.16
C LYS A 107 1.96 -21.13 25.82
N TRP A 108 1.41 -20.65 24.71
CA TRP A 108 0.04 -20.89 24.29
C TRP A 108 -0.01 -21.93 23.16
N LYS A 109 -0.93 -22.87 23.23
CA LYS A 109 -1.14 -23.85 22.17
C LYS A 109 -1.98 -23.21 21.07
N ILE A 110 -1.51 -23.31 19.81
CA ILE A 110 -2.21 -22.80 18.63
C ILE A 110 -2.45 -23.98 17.69
N LYS A 111 -3.69 -24.31 17.43
CA LYS A 111 -4.08 -25.38 16.50
C LYS A 111 -4.60 -24.83 15.16
N LYS A 112 -5.62 -23.97 15.21
CA LYS A 112 -6.28 -23.42 14.02
C LYS A 112 -5.48 -22.28 13.40
N SER A 113 -4.90 -21.42 14.21
CA SER A 113 -4.16 -20.24 13.77
C SER A 113 -2.72 -20.54 13.31
N SER A 114 -2.23 -21.77 13.41
CA SER A 114 -0.84 -22.15 13.07
C SER A 114 -0.44 -21.84 11.63
N LYS A 115 -1.35 -22.06 10.67
CA LYS A 115 -1.12 -21.73 9.24
C LYS A 115 -0.96 -20.23 9.01
N LEU A 116 -1.76 -19.42 9.69
CA LEU A 116 -1.73 -17.96 9.58
C LEU A 116 -0.47 -17.38 10.21
N VAL A 117 -0.04 -17.92 11.35
CA VAL A 117 1.23 -17.56 12.00
C VAL A 117 2.42 -17.86 11.08
N SER A 118 2.41 -19.00 10.38
CA SER A 118 3.49 -19.37 9.47
C SER A 118 3.59 -18.42 8.26
N ILE A 119 2.48 -17.90 7.77
CA ILE A 119 2.44 -16.96 6.63
C ILE A 119 2.91 -15.56 7.08
N ILE A 120 2.45 -15.07 8.23
CA ILE A 120 2.67 -13.71 8.69
C ILE A 120 4.00 -13.56 9.41
N GLU A 121 4.32 -14.46 10.34
CA GLU A 121 5.56 -14.39 11.12
C GLU A 121 6.73 -15.21 10.50
N LYS A 122 6.51 -15.85 9.33
CA LYS A 122 7.51 -16.66 8.61
C LYS A 122 8.16 -17.77 9.47
N LYS A 123 7.48 -18.18 10.54
CA LYS A 123 7.94 -19.25 11.44
C LYS A 123 7.36 -20.59 11.01
N LYS A 124 8.20 -21.61 10.84
CA LYS A 124 7.76 -22.98 10.49
C LYS A 124 7.45 -23.78 11.76
N ASN A 125 6.33 -24.55 11.72
CA ASN A 125 5.92 -25.53 12.75
C ASN A 125 5.85 -24.99 14.19
N ILE A 126 4.83 -24.16 14.48
CA ILE A 126 4.66 -23.62 15.83
C ILE A 126 3.57 -24.42 16.55
N ASN A 127 3.97 -25.33 17.43
CA ASN A 127 3.06 -26.00 18.38
C ASN A 127 2.81 -25.16 19.65
N SER A 128 3.68 -24.18 19.91
CA SER A 128 3.58 -23.28 21.06
C SER A 128 3.92 -21.84 20.66
N TYR A 129 3.10 -20.90 21.03
CA TYR A 129 3.21 -19.48 20.71
C TYR A 129 3.42 -18.65 21.98
N SER A 130 4.37 -17.73 21.96
CA SER A 130 4.57 -16.76 23.03
C SER A 130 3.98 -15.41 22.59
N LEU A 131 3.05 -14.90 23.36
CA LEU A 131 2.41 -13.61 23.08
C LEU A 131 3.38 -12.44 23.32
N THR A 132 3.30 -11.41 22.53
CA THR A 132 4.04 -10.17 22.74
C THR A 132 3.27 -9.19 23.61
N GLU A 133 3.95 -8.19 24.17
CA GLU A 133 3.30 -7.16 25.00
C GLU A 133 2.13 -6.47 24.31
N LYS A 134 2.31 -6.10 23.02
CA LYS A 134 1.26 -5.47 22.22
C LYS A 134 0.03 -6.37 22.06
N GLN A 135 0.25 -7.66 21.87
CA GLN A 135 -0.84 -8.65 21.79
C GLN A 135 -1.55 -8.81 23.11
N VAL A 136 -0.81 -8.91 24.23
CA VAL A 136 -1.41 -9.07 25.55
C VAL A 136 -2.23 -7.82 25.95
N THR A 137 -1.74 -6.62 25.65
CA THR A 137 -2.51 -5.39 25.87
C THR A 137 -3.81 -5.42 25.07
N ALA A 138 -3.76 -5.79 23.79
CA ALA A 138 -4.96 -5.91 22.95
C ALA A 138 -5.94 -7.00 23.45
N ILE A 139 -5.42 -8.09 24.05
CA ILE A 139 -6.24 -9.15 24.64
C ILE A 139 -6.96 -8.65 25.90
N LEU A 140 -6.27 -7.91 26.76
CA LEU A 140 -6.85 -7.35 28.01
C LEU A 140 -7.89 -6.25 27.71
N GLU A 141 -7.76 -5.54 26.61
CA GLU A 141 -8.70 -4.52 26.12
C GLU A 141 -9.90 -5.12 25.33
N LEU A 142 -9.91 -6.44 25.14
CA LEU A 142 -10.92 -7.09 24.32
C LEU A 142 -12.31 -7.00 24.97
N LYS A 143 -13.28 -6.47 24.23
CA LYS A 143 -14.68 -6.44 24.68
C LYS A 143 -15.29 -7.86 24.65
N LEU A 144 -16.08 -8.21 25.65
CA LEU A 144 -16.76 -9.50 25.75
C LEU A 144 -17.56 -9.88 24.49
N GLN A 145 -18.13 -8.91 23.79
CA GLN A 145 -18.83 -9.11 22.51
C GLN A 145 -17.97 -9.75 21.43
N LYS A 146 -16.65 -9.52 21.43
CA LYS A 146 -15.73 -10.13 20.46
C LYS A 146 -15.39 -11.59 20.75
N LEU A 147 -15.81 -12.10 21.92
CA LEU A 147 -15.64 -13.51 22.32
C LEU A 147 -16.80 -14.40 21.87
N THR A 148 -17.81 -13.85 21.22
CA THR A 148 -18.91 -14.62 20.63
C THR A 148 -18.43 -15.38 19.38
N ALA A 149 -19.14 -16.45 19.00
CA ALA A 149 -18.85 -17.21 17.77
C ALA A 149 -18.78 -16.32 16.52
N PHE A 150 -19.63 -15.29 16.45
CA PHE A 150 -19.60 -14.28 15.37
C PHE A 150 -18.32 -13.45 15.38
N GLY A 151 -17.90 -12.95 16.54
CA GLY A 151 -16.66 -12.19 16.68
C GLY A 151 -15.41 -13.00 16.33
N ILE A 152 -15.40 -14.30 16.62
CA ILE A 152 -14.32 -15.23 16.23
C ILE A 152 -14.23 -15.36 14.71
N SER A 153 -15.37 -15.56 14.05
CA SER A 153 -15.45 -15.65 12.57
C SER A 153 -15.01 -14.35 11.89
N GLU A 154 -15.33 -13.20 12.48
CA GLU A 154 -14.83 -11.89 11.99
C GLU A 154 -13.30 -11.81 12.05
N ILE A 155 -12.69 -12.21 13.18
CA ILE A 155 -11.24 -12.22 13.36
C ILE A 155 -10.57 -13.13 12.32
N GLU A 156 -11.06 -14.36 12.14
CA GLU A 156 -10.54 -15.30 11.15
C GLU A 156 -10.63 -14.74 9.72
N THR A 157 -11.75 -14.10 9.39
CA THR A 157 -11.96 -13.48 8.07
C THR A 157 -11.00 -12.32 7.85
N GLU A 158 -10.82 -11.45 8.84
CA GLU A 158 -9.91 -10.31 8.77
C GLU A 158 -8.44 -10.78 8.62
N VAL A 159 -8.03 -11.78 9.39
CA VAL A 159 -6.68 -12.36 9.29
C VAL A 159 -6.43 -12.97 7.91
N ASN A 160 -7.38 -13.68 7.35
CA ASN A 160 -7.26 -14.26 6.00
C ASN A 160 -7.15 -13.17 4.92
N LYS A 161 -7.90 -12.07 5.04
CA LYS A 161 -7.79 -10.91 4.14
C LYS A 161 -6.41 -10.26 4.24
N LEU A 162 -5.92 -10.04 5.45
CA LEU A 162 -4.59 -9.47 5.67
C LEU A 162 -3.47 -10.38 5.18
N ALA A 163 -3.58 -11.70 5.37
CA ALA A 163 -2.60 -12.65 4.86
C ALA A 163 -2.49 -12.58 3.32
N LYS A 164 -3.60 -12.51 2.59
CA LYS A 164 -3.61 -12.31 1.14
C LYS A 164 -2.97 -10.98 0.77
N LEU A 165 -3.36 -9.89 1.43
CA LEU A 165 -2.79 -8.57 1.19
C LEU A 165 -1.27 -8.54 1.40
N ILE A 166 -0.77 -9.14 2.49
CA ILE A 166 0.67 -9.23 2.78
C ILE A 166 1.41 -10.00 1.68
N ILE A 167 0.84 -11.10 1.19
CA ILE A 167 1.42 -11.87 0.08
C ILE A 167 1.49 -11.02 -1.18
N ASP A 168 0.43 -10.31 -1.54
CA ASP A 168 0.38 -9.48 -2.74
C ASP A 168 1.33 -8.29 -2.66
N LEU A 169 1.40 -7.61 -1.51
CA LEU A 169 2.35 -6.52 -1.28
C LEU A 169 3.82 -7.01 -1.36
N ASN A 170 4.12 -8.18 -0.80
CA ASN A 170 5.43 -8.80 -0.94
C ASN A 170 5.77 -9.17 -2.39
N ARG A 171 4.81 -9.63 -3.19
CA ARG A 171 5.01 -9.88 -4.63
C ARG A 171 5.38 -8.60 -5.39
N ILE A 172 4.71 -7.49 -5.09
CA ILE A 172 5.02 -6.18 -5.69
C ILE A 172 6.45 -5.74 -5.33
N LEU A 173 6.88 -5.90 -4.08
CA LEU A 173 8.22 -5.53 -3.62
C LEU A 173 9.33 -6.38 -4.25
N ASN A 174 9.04 -7.65 -4.55
CA ASN A 174 10.02 -8.61 -5.05
C ASN A 174 10.09 -8.69 -6.59
N SER A 175 9.17 -8.02 -7.31
CA SER A 175 9.10 -8.10 -8.78
C SER A 175 8.93 -6.74 -9.42
N LYS A 176 9.96 -6.28 -10.13
CA LYS A 176 9.92 -5.03 -10.89
C LYS A 176 8.83 -5.04 -11.96
N LYS A 177 8.53 -6.20 -12.56
CA LYS A 177 7.46 -6.34 -13.54
C LYS A 177 6.10 -6.03 -12.92
N ILE A 178 5.78 -6.63 -11.77
CA ILE A 178 4.51 -6.41 -11.07
C ILE A 178 4.38 -4.95 -10.61
N LEU A 179 5.47 -4.34 -10.14
CA LEU A 179 5.50 -2.92 -9.78
C LEU A 179 5.17 -2.03 -10.98
N ASN A 180 5.78 -2.29 -12.15
CA ASN A 180 5.52 -1.52 -13.37
C ASN A 180 4.08 -1.72 -13.88
N ASP A 181 3.54 -2.93 -13.79
CA ASP A 181 2.13 -3.20 -14.13
C ASP A 181 1.17 -2.45 -13.21
N LEU A 182 1.48 -2.37 -11.91
CA LEU A 182 0.72 -1.57 -10.94
C LEU A 182 0.74 -0.08 -11.32
N ILE A 183 1.93 0.49 -11.60
CA ILE A 183 2.08 1.89 -12.01
C ILE A 183 1.30 2.16 -13.30
N LYS A 184 1.40 1.26 -14.29
CA LYS A 184 0.67 1.36 -15.56
C LYS A 184 -0.84 1.37 -15.35
N ASN A 185 -1.35 0.50 -14.48
CA ASN A 185 -2.78 0.45 -14.17
C ASN A 185 -3.26 1.74 -13.48
N GLU A 186 -2.49 2.29 -12.53
CA GLU A 186 -2.81 3.57 -11.88
C GLU A 186 -2.83 4.72 -12.90
N LEU A 187 -1.86 4.77 -13.82
CA LEU A 187 -1.82 5.78 -14.88
C LEU A 187 -2.98 5.63 -15.86
N ASN A 188 -3.40 4.40 -16.20
CA ASN A 188 -4.56 4.16 -17.04
C ASN A 188 -5.86 4.67 -16.39
N ILE A 189 -6.05 4.46 -15.10
CA ILE A 189 -7.22 4.99 -14.36
C ILE A 189 -7.24 6.52 -14.43
N ILE A 190 -6.09 7.17 -14.28
CA ILE A 190 -5.98 8.63 -14.40
C ILE A 190 -6.28 9.07 -15.84
N LYS A 191 -5.75 8.34 -16.83
CA LYS A 191 -6.02 8.61 -18.25
C LYS A 191 -7.52 8.54 -18.55
N GLU A 192 -8.21 7.49 -18.11
CA GLU A 192 -9.66 7.34 -18.32
C GLU A 192 -10.48 8.49 -17.72
N LYS A 193 -10.07 8.98 -16.55
CA LYS A 193 -10.79 10.04 -15.84
C LYS A 193 -10.53 11.44 -16.39
N PHE A 194 -9.31 11.71 -16.88
CA PHE A 194 -8.85 13.09 -17.13
C PHE A 194 -8.29 13.30 -18.55
N ALA A 195 -8.25 12.28 -19.43
CA ALA A 195 -7.73 12.45 -20.78
C ALA A 195 -8.59 13.40 -21.60
N ILE A 196 -7.94 14.41 -22.14
CA ILE A 196 -8.53 15.35 -23.11
C ILE A 196 -7.88 15.09 -24.47
N PRO A 197 -8.64 15.05 -25.59
CA PRO A 197 -8.10 14.86 -26.91
C PRO A 197 -7.14 16.01 -27.27
N ARG A 198 -6.06 15.67 -27.92
CA ARG A 198 -5.05 16.66 -28.34
C ARG A 198 -5.61 17.58 -29.40
N ARG A 199 -5.53 18.89 -29.20
CA ARG A 199 -5.96 19.90 -30.19
C ARG A 199 -4.88 20.15 -31.25
N THR A 200 -3.62 20.08 -30.88
CA THR A 200 -2.48 20.32 -31.77
C THR A 200 -2.24 19.14 -32.70
N LYS A 201 -2.14 19.39 -34.00
CA LYS A 201 -1.70 18.42 -34.98
C LYS A 201 -0.19 18.57 -35.19
N ILE A 202 0.52 17.46 -35.31
CA ILE A 202 1.91 17.43 -35.77
C ILE A 202 1.83 17.20 -37.28
N ILE A 203 2.37 18.15 -38.03
CA ILE A 203 2.40 18.13 -39.50
C ILE A 203 3.75 17.55 -39.91
#